data_3962b60b9840e0d5618e5a60afda92ee
#
_entry.id   3962b60b9840e0d5618e5a60afda92ee
#
_cell.length_a   1.000
_cell.length_b   1.000
_cell.length_c   1.000
_cell.angle_alpha   90.00
_cell.angle_beta   90.00
_cell.angle_gamma   90.00
#
_symmetry.space_group_name_H-M   'P 1'
#
loop_
_entity.id
_entity.type
_entity.pdbx_description
1 polymer ?
#
loop_
_entity_poly.entity_id
_entity_poly.type
_entity_poly.pdbx_seq_one_letter_code
_entity_poly.pdbx_strand_id
1 'polypeptide(L)'
;MIVWLASYPKSGNTWVRIFLSTLLYSNEKPKVDINKEHLRQFPLRTHFQGLMNNFSDLDEIAKNTISAQEIINLEEGIKFYKTHSSNWKNSQKNYYFTNPMNSLGVIHIVRDPRNVITSILDYYNKNNYEDAL
;
A
#
# COMPACT_ATOMS: atom_id res chain seq x y z
N MET A 1 -7.74 -0.90 13.06
CA MET A 1 -8.09 -0.04 11.90
C MET A 1 -6.85 0.28 11.08
N ILE A 2 -6.99 0.52 9.78
CA ILE A 2 -5.87 0.70 8.85
C ILE A 2 -5.54 2.19 8.66
N VAL A 3 -4.24 2.53 8.72
CA VAL A 3 -3.68 3.78 8.21
C VAL A 3 -2.94 3.48 6.92
N TRP A 4 -3.35 4.13 5.83
CA TRP A 4 -2.78 3.91 4.52
C TRP A 4 -1.54 4.76 4.28
N LEU A 5 -0.44 4.16 3.85
CA LEU A 5 0.72 4.84 3.32
C LEU A 5 0.61 4.84 1.79
N ALA A 6 -0.14 5.82 1.28
CA ALA A 6 -0.49 5.91 -0.13
C ALA A 6 0.54 6.73 -0.91
N SER A 7 1.00 6.23 -2.03
CA SER A 7 1.92 6.93 -2.91
C SER A 7 1.87 6.42 -4.34
N TYR A 8 2.28 7.25 -5.28
CA TYR A 8 2.71 6.75 -6.58
C TYR A 8 4.00 5.93 -6.42
N PRO A 9 4.25 4.90 -7.25
CA PRO A 9 5.53 4.19 -7.25
C PRO A 9 6.73 5.16 -7.30
N LYS A 10 7.83 4.82 -6.65
CA LYS A 10 9.08 5.62 -6.59
C LYS A 10 8.98 6.99 -5.90
N SER A 11 7.88 7.29 -5.20
CA SER A 11 7.70 8.54 -4.46
C SER A 11 8.33 8.55 -3.06
N GLY A 12 9.07 7.51 -2.66
CA GLY A 12 9.74 7.46 -1.36
C GLY A 12 9.00 6.69 -0.28
N ASN A 13 7.97 5.92 -0.63
CA ASN A 13 7.19 5.11 0.33
C ASN A 13 8.09 4.20 1.21
N THR A 14 9.14 3.62 0.63
CA THR A 14 10.10 2.78 1.38
C THR A 14 10.76 3.55 2.52
N TRP A 15 11.19 4.79 2.30
CA TRP A 15 11.82 5.64 3.31
C TRP A 15 10.86 5.96 4.45
N VAL A 16 9.63 6.33 4.13
CA VAL A 16 8.59 6.60 5.14
C VAL A 16 8.29 5.36 5.95
N ARG A 17 8.24 4.18 5.33
CA ARG A 17 8.04 2.90 6.03
C ARG A 17 9.18 2.58 6.99
N ILE A 18 10.42 2.74 6.56
CA ILE A 18 11.60 2.52 7.42
C ILE A 18 11.55 3.50 8.60
N PHE A 19 11.28 4.77 8.34
CA PHE A 19 11.16 5.80 9.38
C PHE A 19 10.07 5.43 10.41
N LEU A 20 8.86 5.13 9.95
CA LEU A 20 7.75 4.75 10.83
C LEU A 20 8.02 3.44 11.56
N SER A 21 8.63 2.44 10.91
CA SER A 21 9.01 1.18 11.55
C SER A 21 10.00 1.44 12.69
N THR A 22 11.01 2.25 12.43
CA THR A 22 11.99 2.63 13.45
C THR A 22 11.35 3.42 14.60
N LEU A 23 10.46 4.37 14.27
CA LEU A 23 9.81 5.20 15.28
C LEU A 23 8.85 4.43 16.19
N LEU A 24 8.05 3.53 15.61
CA LEU A 24 6.93 2.88 16.30
C LEU A 24 7.29 1.53 16.93
N TYR A 25 8.30 0.83 16.39
CA TYR A 25 8.61 -0.55 16.76
C TYR A 25 10.04 -0.77 17.25
N SER A 26 10.87 0.29 17.33
CA SER A 26 12.22 0.21 17.86
C SER A 26 12.18 0.30 19.38
N ASN A 27 12.47 -0.82 20.07
CA ASN A 27 12.63 -0.83 21.51
C ASN A 27 14.01 -0.25 21.89
N GLU A 28 14.05 0.83 22.68
CA GLU A 28 15.17 1.40 23.46
C GLU A 28 16.38 2.03 22.73
N LYS A 29 16.68 1.71 21.50
CA LYS A 29 17.69 2.44 20.70
C LYS A 29 17.23 2.52 19.26
N PRO A 30 17.29 3.70 18.62
CA PRO A 30 16.91 3.85 17.22
C PRO A 30 17.93 3.15 16.31
N LYS A 31 17.84 1.84 16.21
CA LYS A 31 18.45 1.09 15.13
C LYS A 31 17.51 1.21 13.96
N VAL A 32 18.02 1.69 12.83
CA VAL A 32 17.25 1.72 11.56
C VAL A 32 16.75 0.29 11.28
N ASP A 33 15.50 0.05 11.56
CA ASP A 33 14.88 -1.23 11.27
C ASP A 33 14.53 -1.26 9.78
N ILE A 34 15.37 -1.94 9.01
CA ILE A 34 15.15 -2.19 7.59
C ILE A 34 14.06 -3.27 7.41
N ASN A 35 13.66 -3.92 8.49
CA ASN A 35 12.68 -4.99 8.46
C ASN A 35 11.28 -4.40 8.22
N LYS A 36 10.80 -4.54 6.99
CA LYS A 36 9.50 -4.01 6.54
C LYS A 36 8.31 -4.84 7.01
N GLU A 37 8.52 -5.85 7.87
CA GLU A 37 7.48 -6.80 8.28
C GLU A 37 6.32 -6.13 9.01
N HIS A 38 6.61 -5.08 9.79
CA HIS A 38 5.58 -4.34 10.51
C HIS A 38 4.74 -3.42 9.62
N LEU A 39 5.25 -3.06 8.42
CA LEU A 39 4.58 -2.17 7.48
C LEU A 39 4.35 -2.88 6.15
N ARG A 40 3.33 -3.70 6.13
CA ARG A 40 2.98 -4.57 4.99
C ARG A 40 2.45 -3.76 3.80
N GLN A 41 2.33 -4.41 2.67
CA GLN A 41 1.70 -3.86 1.47
C GLN A 41 0.30 -4.45 1.30
N PHE A 42 -0.63 -3.64 0.81
CA PHE A 42 -1.95 -4.07 0.38
C PHE A 42 -2.23 -3.55 -1.05
N PRO A 43 -2.82 -4.34 -1.93
CA PRO A 43 -3.23 -5.74 -1.74
C PRO A 43 -2.06 -6.72 -1.94
N LEU A 44 -2.10 -7.84 -1.24
CA LEU A 44 -1.28 -9.03 -1.50
C LEU A 44 -2.20 -10.24 -1.58
N ARG A 45 -1.80 -11.27 -2.31
CA ARG A 45 -2.56 -12.51 -2.47
C ARG A 45 -2.97 -13.13 -1.12
N THR A 46 -2.11 -13.04 -0.13
CA THR A 46 -2.36 -13.56 1.22
C THR A 46 -3.55 -12.93 1.92
N HIS A 47 -3.88 -11.67 1.60
CA HIS A 47 -5.04 -10.99 2.20
C HIS A 47 -6.39 -11.53 1.69
N PHE A 48 -6.39 -12.28 0.59
CA PHE A 48 -7.60 -12.78 -0.07
C PHE A 48 -7.75 -14.30 0.08
N GLN A 49 -6.91 -14.93 0.92
CA GLN A 49 -7.03 -16.36 1.20
C GLN A 49 -8.39 -16.66 1.87
N GLY A 50 -9.10 -17.63 1.30
CA GLY A 50 -10.46 -17.96 1.75
C GLY A 50 -11.58 -17.05 1.22
N LEU A 51 -11.26 -15.94 0.57
CA LEU A 51 -12.26 -15.04 -0.04
C LEU A 51 -12.42 -15.29 -1.54
N MET A 52 -11.36 -15.70 -2.22
CA MET A 52 -11.34 -15.92 -3.66
C MET A 52 -10.27 -16.95 -4.06
N ASN A 53 -10.47 -17.58 -5.21
CA ASN A 53 -9.55 -18.59 -5.73
C ASN A 53 -8.64 -18.05 -6.85
N ASN A 54 -9.08 -17.05 -7.59
CA ASN A 54 -8.37 -16.51 -8.75
C ASN A 54 -7.87 -15.09 -8.52
N PHE A 55 -6.65 -14.92 -8.05
CA PHE A 55 -6.02 -13.61 -7.82
C PHE A 55 -5.61 -12.88 -9.11
N SER A 56 -5.80 -13.47 -10.27
CA SER A 56 -5.57 -12.81 -11.57
C SER A 56 -6.81 -12.08 -12.09
N ASP A 57 -7.98 -12.31 -11.47
CA ASP A 57 -9.21 -11.61 -11.81
C ASP A 57 -9.33 -10.30 -11.01
N LEU A 58 -9.17 -9.17 -11.70
CA LEU A 58 -9.25 -7.84 -11.09
C LEU A 58 -10.63 -7.51 -10.55
N ASP A 59 -11.68 -8.06 -11.14
CA ASP A 59 -13.05 -7.86 -10.67
C ASP A 59 -13.31 -8.62 -9.37
N GLU A 60 -12.83 -9.85 -9.27
CA GLU A 60 -12.88 -10.62 -8.02
C GLU A 60 -12.06 -9.94 -6.90
N ILE A 61 -10.88 -9.41 -7.21
CA ILE A 61 -10.09 -8.62 -6.26
C ILE A 61 -10.90 -7.41 -5.78
N ALA A 62 -11.46 -6.63 -6.71
CA ALA A 62 -12.25 -5.44 -6.39
C ALA A 62 -13.45 -5.77 -5.50
N LYS A 63 -14.18 -6.84 -5.82
CA LYS A 63 -15.33 -7.33 -5.06
C LYS A 63 -14.97 -7.69 -3.61
N ASN A 64 -13.83 -8.32 -3.40
CA ASN A 64 -13.41 -8.84 -2.10
C ASN A 64 -12.48 -7.89 -1.32
N THR A 65 -12.16 -6.71 -1.86
CA THR A 65 -11.20 -5.76 -1.26
C THR A 65 -11.64 -5.29 0.14
N ILE A 66 -12.92 -4.99 0.33
CA ILE A 66 -13.46 -4.58 1.63
C ILE A 66 -13.42 -5.73 2.62
N SER A 67 -13.86 -6.92 2.25
CA SER A 67 -13.85 -8.11 3.13
C SER A 67 -12.42 -8.50 3.55
N ALA A 68 -11.45 -8.35 2.67
CA ALA A 68 -10.04 -8.56 3.03
C ALA A 68 -9.57 -7.55 4.10
N GLN A 69 -10.01 -6.30 4.04
CA GLN A 69 -9.69 -5.29 5.06
C GLN A 69 -10.44 -5.53 6.37
N GLU A 70 -11.67 -6.03 6.33
CA GLU A 70 -12.42 -6.45 7.52
C GLU A 70 -11.68 -7.55 8.26
N ILE A 71 -11.17 -8.57 7.56
CA ILE A 71 -10.36 -9.63 8.16
C ILE A 71 -9.08 -9.06 8.80
N ILE A 72 -8.38 -8.15 8.12
CA ILE A 72 -7.22 -7.46 8.69
C ILE A 72 -7.60 -6.73 9.99
N ASN A 73 -8.77 -6.13 10.06
CA ASN A 73 -9.24 -5.35 11.19
C ASN A 73 -9.79 -6.19 12.36
N LEU A 74 -9.96 -7.50 12.20
CA LEU A 74 -10.28 -8.40 13.32
C LEU A 74 -9.19 -8.39 14.39
N GLU A 75 -7.94 -8.22 14.00
CA GLU A 75 -6.88 -7.99 14.97
C GLU A 75 -7.00 -6.57 15.53
N GLU A 76 -6.83 -6.39 16.81
CA GLU A 76 -6.86 -5.09 17.48
C GLU A 76 -5.68 -4.19 17.07
N GLY A 77 -5.85 -2.88 17.29
CA GLY A 77 -4.82 -1.89 17.11
C GLY A 77 -4.83 -1.18 15.75
N ILE A 78 -3.87 -0.28 15.60
CA ILE A 78 -3.66 0.49 14.37
C ILE A 78 -2.61 -0.23 13.52
N LYS A 79 -2.92 -0.41 12.24
CA LYS A 79 -2.04 -1.08 11.29
C LYS A 79 -1.72 -0.15 10.14
N PHE A 80 -0.46 -0.10 9.77
CA PHE A 80 -0.01 0.69 8.62
C PHE A 80 0.18 -0.21 7.41
N TYR A 81 -0.49 0.13 6.31
CA TYR A 81 -0.35 -0.59 5.05
C TYR A 81 0.08 0.34 3.92
N LYS A 82 1.15 -0.04 3.23
CA LYS A 82 1.54 0.60 1.98
C LYS A 82 0.54 0.26 0.89
N THR A 83 0.14 1.25 0.11
CA THR A 83 -0.58 1.05 -1.14
C THR A 83 -0.10 1.97 -2.26
N HIS A 84 -0.22 1.49 -3.49
CA HIS A 84 -0.12 2.30 -4.71
C HIS A 84 -1.47 2.43 -5.42
N SER A 85 -2.52 1.85 -4.83
CA SER A 85 -3.88 2.01 -5.35
C SER A 85 -4.40 3.40 -5.06
N SER A 86 -5.11 3.97 -6.04
CA SER A 86 -5.93 5.15 -5.79
C SER A 86 -7.13 4.79 -4.91
N ASN A 87 -7.77 5.78 -4.33
CA ASN A 87 -9.06 5.59 -3.65
C ASN A 87 -10.19 5.49 -4.69
N TRP A 88 -10.23 4.36 -5.40
CA TRP A 88 -11.18 4.12 -6.47
C TRP A 88 -12.54 3.66 -5.95
N LYS A 89 -13.56 3.97 -6.73
CA LYS A 89 -14.93 3.53 -6.54
C LYS A 89 -15.50 3.07 -7.88
N ASN A 90 -16.05 1.86 -7.93
CA ASN A 90 -16.90 1.41 -9.02
C ASN A 90 -18.35 1.52 -8.58
N SER A 91 -19.02 2.60 -8.99
CA SER A 91 -20.39 2.90 -8.57
C SER A 91 -21.42 1.93 -9.15
N GLN A 92 -21.17 1.35 -10.34
CA GLN A 92 -22.08 0.40 -10.98
C GLN A 92 -22.14 -0.93 -10.23
N LYS A 93 -20.97 -1.39 -9.72
CA LYS A 93 -20.85 -2.65 -8.98
C LYS A 93 -20.82 -2.47 -7.47
N ASN A 94 -20.88 -1.22 -6.98
CA ASN A 94 -20.73 -0.85 -5.57
C ASN A 94 -19.44 -1.37 -4.92
N TYR A 95 -18.33 -1.38 -5.67
CA TYR A 95 -17.00 -1.75 -5.17
C TYR A 95 -16.18 -0.51 -4.83
N TYR A 96 -15.39 -0.61 -3.76
CA TYR A 96 -14.55 0.48 -3.24
C TYR A 96 -13.18 -0.05 -2.89
N PHE A 97 -12.16 0.82 -3.00
CA PHE A 97 -10.84 0.48 -2.47
C PHE A 97 -10.88 0.35 -0.94
N THR A 98 -11.52 1.27 -0.26
CA THR A 98 -11.70 1.24 1.20
C THR A 98 -12.94 2.02 1.62
N ASN A 99 -13.29 1.94 2.90
CA ASN A 99 -14.39 2.68 3.49
C ASN A 99 -14.01 3.23 4.88
N PRO A 100 -14.79 4.17 5.45
CA PRO A 100 -14.52 4.75 6.76
C PRO A 100 -14.51 3.74 7.93
N MET A 101 -15.17 2.60 7.78
CA MET A 101 -15.21 1.56 8.83
C MET A 101 -13.88 0.81 8.91
N ASN A 102 -13.16 0.69 7.79
CA ASN A 102 -11.91 -0.04 7.71
C ASN A 102 -10.67 0.84 7.85
N SER A 103 -10.80 2.15 7.57
CA SER A 103 -9.68 3.07 7.48
C SER A 103 -9.74 4.15 8.55
N LEU A 104 -8.65 4.31 9.30
CA LEU A 104 -8.47 5.42 10.23
C LEU A 104 -8.02 6.71 9.53
N GLY A 105 -7.22 6.56 8.47
CA GLY A 105 -6.69 7.69 7.72
C GLY A 105 -5.69 7.30 6.64
N VAL A 106 -5.11 8.32 6.01
CA VAL A 106 -4.10 8.18 4.95
C VAL A 106 -2.95 9.16 5.16
N ILE A 107 -1.74 8.66 5.01
CA ILE A 107 -0.52 9.46 4.82
C ILE A 107 -0.20 9.41 3.33
N HIS A 108 -0.42 10.53 2.64
CA HIS A 108 -0.18 10.62 1.22
C HIS A 108 1.24 11.13 0.94
N ILE A 109 2.04 10.32 0.29
CA ILE A 109 3.44 10.61 -0.01
C ILE A 109 3.55 11.04 -1.46
N VAL A 110 3.93 12.30 -1.66
CA VAL A 110 4.05 12.94 -2.97
C VAL A 110 5.52 13.25 -3.25
N ARG A 111 5.91 13.11 -4.49
CA ARG A 111 7.23 13.48 -5.01
C ARG A 111 7.07 14.21 -6.33
N ASP A 112 8.02 15.09 -6.66
CA ASP A 112 8.09 15.74 -7.99
C ASP A 112 8.07 14.66 -9.10
N PRO A 113 7.11 14.70 -10.03
CA PRO A 113 6.95 13.68 -11.05
C PRO A 113 8.20 13.53 -11.94
N ARG A 114 8.97 14.59 -12.16
CA ARG A 114 10.24 14.53 -12.91
C ARG A 114 11.23 13.60 -12.21
N ASN A 115 11.35 13.71 -10.88
CA ASN A 115 12.21 12.85 -10.09
C ASN A 115 11.67 11.42 -9.96
N VAL A 116 10.36 11.24 -10.08
CA VAL A 116 9.73 9.90 -10.13
C VAL A 116 10.12 9.20 -11.41
N ILE A 117 10.00 9.87 -12.56
CA ILE A 117 10.35 9.30 -13.88
C ILE A 117 11.83 8.90 -13.91
N THR A 118 12.74 9.77 -13.48
CA THR A 118 14.17 9.44 -13.39
C THR A 118 14.41 8.19 -12.54
N SER A 119 13.74 8.10 -11.38
CA SER A 119 13.86 6.93 -10.50
C SER A 119 13.23 5.65 -11.09
N ILE A 120 12.28 5.76 -12.01
CA ILE A 120 11.71 4.63 -12.75
C ILE A 120 12.72 4.13 -13.80
N LEU A 121 13.32 5.05 -14.57
CA LEU A 121 14.37 4.72 -15.53
C LEU A 121 15.50 3.91 -14.88
N ASP A 122 16.07 4.43 -13.79
CA ASP A 122 17.15 3.77 -13.05
C ASP A 122 16.72 2.37 -12.54
N TYR A 123 15.51 2.26 -12.01
CA TYR A 123 15.05 1.02 -11.40
C TYR A 123 14.78 -0.09 -12.42
N TYR A 124 14.25 0.25 -13.59
CA TYR A 124 13.94 -0.71 -14.66
C TYR A 124 15.02 -0.80 -15.75
N ASN A 125 16.18 -0.13 -15.54
CA ASN A 125 17.27 -0.05 -16.53
C ASN A 125 16.79 0.40 -17.90
N LYS A 126 15.93 1.43 -17.94
CA LYS A 126 15.39 2.02 -19.18
C LYS A 126 16.29 3.13 -19.67
N ASN A 127 16.44 3.23 -21.00
CA ASN A 127 17.41 4.15 -21.60
C ASN A 127 16.82 5.51 -21.98
N ASN A 128 15.50 5.62 -22.04
CA ASN A 128 14.82 6.86 -22.43
C ASN A 128 13.54 7.10 -21.62
N TYR A 129 13.06 8.35 -21.64
CA TYR A 129 11.88 8.77 -20.87
C TYR A 129 10.57 8.21 -21.41
N GLU A 130 10.49 7.92 -22.71
CA GLU A 130 9.30 7.37 -23.35
C GLU A 130 8.99 5.95 -22.85
N ASP A 131 10.03 5.18 -22.52
CA ASP A 131 9.88 3.84 -21.97
C ASP A 131 9.47 3.84 -20.47
N ALA A 132 9.48 5.00 -19.82
CA ALA A 132 9.15 5.16 -18.40
C ALA A 132 7.73 5.68 -18.15
N LEU A 133 7.06 6.10 -19.18
CA LEU A 133 5.67 6.59 -19.17
C LEU A 133 4.69 5.50 -19.52
#